data_b9a42fdac0cfa783cbc49f6c0daf73aa
#
_entry.id   b9a42fdac0cfa783cbc49f6c0daf73aa
#
_cell.length_a   1.000
_cell.length_b   1.000
_cell.length_c   1.000
_cell.angle_alpha   90.00
_cell.angle_beta   90.00
_cell.angle_gamma   90.00
#
_symmetry.space_group_name_H-M   'P 1'
#
loop_
_entity.id
_entity.type
_entity.pdbx_description
1 polymer ?
#
loop_
_entity_poly.entity_id
_entity_poly.type
_entity_poly.pdbx_seq_one_letter_code
_entity_poly.pdbx_strand_id
1 'polypeptide(L)'
;MGMSVTISVATEQDAEQIFRLQYLCFQREAALYGNYRIDPLVQSLDSVREEVAADCVFVARLGEEVVGSVRGKVTEDGAAAIGKLCVHPRLQGHGIGARLLRAAETALAEQRGATHFRLHTGHRSEGNLRLYRRVGYETVGRSTGADGVELIILEKRAGTYATTA
;
A
#
# COMPACT_ATOMS: atom_id res chain seq x y z
N MET A 1 -13.33 17.10 18.21
CA MET A 1 -12.99 17.46 16.85
C MET A 1 -12.36 16.30 16.12
N GLY A 2 -12.81 16.01 14.94
CA GLY A 2 -12.28 14.93 14.14
C GLY A 2 -10.88 15.23 13.61
N MET A 3 -10.15 14.19 13.29
CA MET A 3 -8.87 14.32 12.61
C MET A 3 -9.09 14.80 11.19
N SER A 4 -8.28 15.75 10.76
CA SER A 4 -8.29 16.24 9.39
C SER A 4 -7.11 15.62 8.64
N VAL A 5 -7.32 14.41 8.11
CA VAL A 5 -6.31 13.71 7.33
C VAL A 5 -6.56 13.95 5.85
N THR A 6 -5.54 14.38 5.13
CA THR A 6 -5.61 14.59 3.68
C THR A 6 -4.79 13.52 2.96
N ILE A 7 -5.27 13.13 1.77
CA ILE A 7 -4.56 12.19 0.91
C ILE A 7 -4.03 12.96 -0.29
N SER A 8 -2.76 12.82 -0.58
CA SER A 8 -2.14 13.52 -1.71
C SER A 8 -0.99 12.72 -2.30
N VAL A 9 -0.61 13.08 -3.53
CA VAL A 9 0.56 12.49 -4.17
C VAL A 9 1.81 12.84 -3.36
N ALA A 10 2.66 11.84 -3.13
CA ALA A 10 3.92 12.07 -2.44
C ALA A 10 4.86 12.91 -3.29
N THR A 11 5.61 13.75 -2.63
CA THR A 11 6.70 14.50 -3.27
C THR A 11 8.03 13.96 -2.77
N GLU A 12 9.10 14.36 -3.44
CA GLU A 12 10.44 13.94 -3.05
C GLU A 12 10.79 14.32 -1.61
N GLN A 13 10.21 15.42 -1.12
CA GLN A 13 10.39 15.85 0.27
C GLN A 13 9.76 14.91 1.28
N ASP A 14 8.82 14.09 0.85
CA ASP A 14 8.13 13.14 1.73
C ASP A 14 8.92 11.85 1.95
N ALA A 15 9.93 11.59 1.13
CA ALA A 15 10.61 10.29 1.13
C ALA A 15 11.18 9.91 2.50
N GLU A 16 11.76 10.85 3.21
CA GLU A 16 12.33 10.57 4.53
C GLU A 16 11.25 10.20 5.55
N GLN A 17 10.13 10.92 5.55
CA GLN A 17 9.02 10.58 6.45
C GLN A 17 8.41 9.23 6.09
N ILE A 18 8.28 8.93 4.80
CA ILE A 18 7.79 7.62 4.34
C ILE A 18 8.72 6.51 4.83
N PHE A 19 10.03 6.72 4.67
CA PHE A 19 11.05 5.77 5.11
C PHE A 19 10.92 5.45 6.61
N ARG A 20 10.80 6.47 7.43
CA ARG A 20 10.64 6.30 8.88
C ARG A 20 9.31 5.64 9.24
N LEU A 21 8.25 6.04 8.57
CA LEU A 21 6.92 5.51 8.83
C LEU A 21 6.84 4.02 8.51
N GLN A 22 7.36 3.60 7.35
CA GLN A 22 7.32 2.18 6.99
C GLN A 22 8.15 1.33 7.96
N TYR A 23 9.28 1.84 8.41
CA TYR A 23 10.08 1.13 9.40
C TYR A 23 9.27 0.88 10.68
N LEU A 24 8.55 1.90 11.15
CA LEU A 24 7.68 1.77 12.32
C LEU A 24 6.53 0.80 12.07
N CYS A 25 5.81 0.96 10.97
CA CYS A 25 4.58 0.23 10.70
C CYS A 25 4.80 -1.26 10.46
N PHE A 26 5.90 -1.63 9.82
CA PHE A 26 6.14 -3.03 9.45
C PHE A 26 6.84 -3.85 10.52
N GLN A 27 7.10 -3.30 11.71
CA GLN A 27 7.63 -4.06 12.83
C GLN A 27 6.68 -5.18 13.26
N ARG A 28 5.39 -4.90 13.31
CA ARG A 28 4.37 -5.89 13.68
C ARG A 28 4.31 -7.02 12.65
N GLU A 29 4.36 -6.70 11.37
CA GLU A 29 4.38 -7.67 10.29
C GLU A 29 5.62 -8.58 10.44
N ALA A 30 6.78 -7.99 10.66
CA ALA A 30 8.02 -8.72 10.87
C ALA A 30 7.92 -9.68 12.05
N ALA A 31 7.34 -9.23 13.16
CA ALA A 31 7.16 -10.06 14.34
C ALA A 31 6.23 -11.23 14.07
N LEU A 32 5.16 -10.99 13.30
CA LEU A 32 4.16 -12.00 12.99
C LEU A 32 4.76 -13.19 12.23
N TYR A 33 5.71 -12.92 11.34
CA TYR A 33 6.36 -13.96 10.53
C TYR A 33 7.77 -14.31 11.01
N GLY A 34 8.24 -13.68 12.10
CA GLY A 34 9.58 -13.92 12.60
C GLY A 34 10.68 -13.52 11.63
N ASN A 35 10.43 -12.53 10.77
CA ASN A 35 11.36 -12.10 9.74
C ASN A 35 11.49 -10.58 9.72
N TYR A 36 12.64 -10.06 10.18
CA TYR A 36 12.93 -8.63 10.22
C TYR A 36 13.72 -8.15 9.00
N ARG A 37 13.86 -8.99 7.98
CA ARG A 37 14.52 -8.65 6.72
C ARG A 37 13.52 -8.44 5.59
N ILE A 38 12.26 -8.24 5.90
CA ILE A 38 11.26 -7.90 4.88
C ILE A 38 11.61 -6.57 4.24
N ASP A 39 11.24 -6.41 2.97
CA ASP A 39 11.65 -5.24 2.18
C ASP A 39 11.38 -3.90 2.85
N PRO A 40 10.19 -3.66 3.45
CA PRO A 40 9.94 -2.36 4.08
C PRO A 40 10.86 -2.02 5.24
N LEU A 41 11.51 -3.00 5.86
CA LEU A 41 12.42 -2.77 6.98
C LEU A 41 13.87 -2.59 6.54
N VAL A 42 14.25 -3.16 5.39
CA VAL A 42 15.63 -3.13 4.92
C VAL A 42 15.85 -2.16 3.74
N GLN A 43 14.79 -1.65 3.17
CA GLN A 43 14.86 -0.71 2.07
C GLN A 43 15.63 0.55 2.49
N SER A 44 16.54 1.02 1.63
CA SER A 44 17.28 2.25 1.89
C SER A 44 16.44 3.49 1.62
N LEU A 45 16.83 4.62 2.20
CA LEU A 45 16.20 5.90 1.90
C LEU A 45 16.31 6.25 0.43
N ASP A 46 17.46 5.98 -0.20
CA ASP A 46 17.64 6.24 -1.62
C ASP A 46 16.67 5.41 -2.47
N SER A 47 16.44 4.17 -2.10
CA SER A 47 15.46 3.32 -2.79
C SER A 47 14.04 3.87 -2.64
N VAL A 48 13.68 4.39 -1.47
CA VAL A 48 12.39 5.05 -1.27
C VAL A 48 12.26 6.27 -2.17
N ARG A 49 13.32 7.08 -2.26
CA ARG A 49 13.33 8.24 -3.15
C ARG A 49 13.13 7.86 -4.61
N GLU A 50 13.74 6.77 -5.05
CA GLU A 50 13.56 6.27 -6.42
C GLU A 50 12.12 5.86 -6.66
N GLU A 51 11.49 5.19 -5.71
CA GLU A 51 10.08 4.79 -5.84
C GLU A 51 9.16 6.01 -5.90
N VAL A 52 9.40 7.02 -5.07
CA VAL A 52 8.60 8.25 -5.09
C VAL A 52 8.71 8.95 -6.44
N ALA A 53 9.89 8.92 -7.06
CA ALA A 53 10.11 9.55 -8.36
C ALA A 53 9.49 8.77 -9.52
N ALA A 54 9.52 7.43 -9.46
CA ALA A 54 9.13 6.57 -10.58
C ALA A 54 7.72 5.99 -10.50
N ASP A 55 7.27 5.66 -9.29
CA ASP A 55 6.03 4.95 -9.07
C ASP A 55 4.88 5.89 -8.72
N CYS A 56 3.69 5.33 -8.59
CA CYS A 56 2.53 6.03 -8.05
C CYS A 56 2.58 5.89 -6.53
N VAL A 57 2.87 6.99 -5.84
CA VAL A 57 2.99 6.99 -4.38
C VAL A 57 2.05 8.04 -3.80
N PHE A 58 1.21 7.62 -2.87
CA PHE A 58 0.32 8.54 -2.14
C PHE A 58 0.67 8.53 -0.65
N VAL A 59 0.44 9.65 -0.02
CA VAL A 59 0.62 9.82 1.43
C VAL A 59 -0.67 10.34 2.05
N ALA A 60 -0.87 9.94 3.30
CA ALA A 60 -1.87 10.52 4.18
C ALA A 60 -1.14 11.47 5.13
N ARG A 61 -1.65 12.70 5.27
CA ARG A 61 -1.05 13.71 6.14
C ARG A 61 -2.01 14.12 7.23
N LEU A 62 -1.47 14.27 8.42
CA LEU A 62 -2.15 14.92 9.53
C LEU A 62 -1.30 16.16 9.85
N GLY A 63 -1.79 17.36 9.45
CA GLY A 63 -0.94 18.52 9.43
C GLY A 63 0.22 18.32 8.46
N GLU A 64 1.44 18.49 8.92
CA GLU A 64 2.64 18.28 8.11
C GLU A 64 3.25 16.89 8.24
N GLU A 65 2.66 16.06 9.11
CA GLU A 65 3.19 14.73 9.37
C GLU A 65 2.60 13.71 8.41
N VAL A 66 3.45 12.89 7.80
CA VAL A 66 3.02 11.74 7.00
C VAL A 66 2.64 10.62 7.95
N VAL A 67 1.38 10.22 7.91
CA VAL A 67 0.83 9.19 8.80
C VAL A 67 0.38 7.94 8.07
N GLY A 68 0.49 7.92 6.76
CA GLY A 68 0.19 6.75 5.95
C GLY A 68 0.81 6.87 4.58
N SER A 69 0.99 5.74 3.91
CA SER A 69 1.59 5.72 2.58
C SER A 69 1.20 4.44 1.84
N VAL A 70 1.23 4.51 0.51
CA VAL A 70 0.98 3.37 -0.37
C VAL A 70 1.75 3.58 -1.66
N ARG A 71 2.18 2.48 -2.29
CA ARG A 71 2.86 2.54 -3.59
C ARG A 71 2.14 1.67 -4.60
N GLY A 72 2.24 2.05 -5.87
CA GLY A 72 1.76 1.23 -6.95
C GLY A 72 2.50 1.48 -8.24
N LYS A 73 2.60 0.45 -9.07
CA LYS A 73 3.18 0.57 -10.41
C LYS A 73 2.50 -0.42 -11.35
N VAL A 74 2.39 -0.05 -12.62
CA VAL A 74 1.82 -0.94 -13.63
C VAL A 74 2.90 -1.92 -14.09
N THR A 75 2.55 -3.21 -14.13
CA THR A 75 3.43 -4.27 -14.59
C THR A 75 3.14 -4.57 -16.07
N GLU A 76 3.96 -5.45 -16.68
CA GLU A 76 3.87 -5.73 -18.10
C GLU A 76 2.54 -6.33 -18.53
N ASP A 77 1.84 -7.03 -17.66
CA ASP A 77 0.54 -7.65 -17.95
C ASP A 77 -0.65 -6.68 -17.80
N GLY A 78 -0.37 -5.40 -17.56
CA GLY A 78 -1.42 -4.39 -17.40
C GLY A 78 -1.99 -4.31 -16.00
N ALA A 79 -1.57 -5.17 -15.10
CA ALA A 79 -1.97 -5.08 -13.69
C ALA A 79 -1.17 -3.98 -13.00
N ALA A 80 -1.76 -3.35 -12.01
CA ALA A 80 -1.03 -2.48 -11.11
C ALA A 80 -0.70 -3.27 -9.84
N ALA A 81 0.58 -3.41 -9.56
CA ALA A 81 1.04 -3.98 -8.32
C ALA A 81 1.02 -2.89 -7.24
N ILE A 82 0.18 -3.07 -6.22
CA ILE A 82 0.08 -2.14 -5.11
C ILE A 82 0.75 -2.78 -3.90
N GLY A 83 1.51 -2.00 -3.17
CA GLY A 83 2.24 -2.54 -2.02
C GLY A 83 2.62 -1.48 -1.00
N LYS A 84 3.25 -1.95 0.05
CA LYS A 84 3.76 -1.13 1.16
C LYS A 84 2.72 -0.18 1.72
N LEU A 85 1.45 -0.62 1.73
CA LEU A 85 0.40 0.13 2.40
C LEU A 85 0.67 0.11 3.90
N CYS A 86 0.75 1.29 4.49
CA CYS A 86 0.91 1.39 5.93
C CYS A 86 0.21 2.62 6.48
N VAL A 87 -0.26 2.50 7.72
CA VAL A 87 -0.89 3.59 8.46
C VAL A 87 -0.29 3.58 9.86
N HIS A 88 0.05 4.75 10.35
CA HIS A 88 0.62 4.90 11.68
C HIS A 88 -0.22 4.12 12.71
N PRO A 89 0.40 3.32 13.58
CA PRO A 89 -0.35 2.44 14.51
C PRO A 89 -1.42 3.15 15.34
N ARG A 90 -1.19 4.40 15.70
CA ARG A 90 -2.16 5.18 16.50
C ARG A 90 -3.38 5.62 15.70
N LEU A 91 -3.32 5.55 14.39
CA LEU A 91 -4.38 6.06 13.52
C LEU A 91 -5.09 4.96 12.76
N GLN A 92 -4.80 3.71 13.04
CA GLN A 92 -5.52 2.59 12.45
C GLN A 92 -6.97 2.57 12.94
N GLY A 93 -7.88 2.01 12.13
CA GLY A 93 -9.29 1.98 12.47
C GLY A 93 -10.08 3.23 12.09
N HIS A 94 -9.46 4.17 11.35
CA HIS A 94 -10.11 5.41 10.93
C HIS A 94 -10.34 5.48 9.40
N GLY A 95 -10.16 4.36 8.70
CA GLY A 95 -10.42 4.31 7.26
C GLY A 95 -9.32 4.90 6.39
N ILE A 96 -8.17 5.25 6.94
CA ILE A 96 -7.08 5.87 6.17
C ILE A 96 -6.51 4.91 5.13
N GLY A 97 -6.34 3.63 5.48
CA GLY A 97 -5.85 2.63 4.55
C GLY A 97 -6.73 2.48 3.32
N ALA A 98 -8.05 2.46 3.52
CA ALA A 98 -9.01 2.38 2.41
C ALA A 98 -8.93 3.63 1.51
N ARG A 99 -8.76 4.80 2.10
CA ARG A 99 -8.63 6.05 1.35
C ARG A 99 -7.35 6.07 0.52
N LEU A 100 -6.24 5.61 1.08
CA LEU A 100 -4.97 5.50 0.36
C LEU A 100 -5.09 4.53 -0.82
N LEU A 101 -5.69 3.37 -0.60
CA LEU A 101 -5.91 2.40 -1.67
C LEU A 101 -6.75 2.99 -2.80
N ARG A 102 -7.85 3.66 -2.46
CA ARG A 102 -8.72 4.27 -3.46
C ARG A 102 -7.97 5.32 -4.29
N ALA A 103 -7.16 6.17 -3.65
CA ALA A 103 -6.39 7.18 -4.35
C ALA A 103 -5.38 6.55 -5.32
N ALA A 104 -4.67 5.53 -4.87
CA ALA A 104 -3.72 4.81 -5.71
C ALA A 104 -4.41 4.12 -6.88
N GLU A 105 -5.53 3.43 -6.62
CA GLU A 105 -6.29 2.73 -7.66
C GLU A 105 -6.77 3.68 -8.73
N THR A 106 -7.34 4.81 -8.33
CA THR A 106 -7.85 5.81 -9.27
C THR A 106 -6.72 6.35 -10.15
N ALA A 107 -5.59 6.73 -9.55
CA ALA A 107 -4.46 7.24 -10.31
C ALA A 107 -3.86 6.19 -11.25
N LEU A 108 -3.71 4.96 -10.78
CA LEU A 108 -3.16 3.89 -11.60
C LEU A 108 -4.04 3.56 -12.80
N ALA A 109 -5.36 3.54 -12.60
CA ALA A 109 -6.31 3.28 -13.69
C ALA A 109 -6.38 4.45 -14.67
N GLU A 110 -6.56 5.67 -14.16
CA GLU A 110 -6.81 6.84 -15.01
C GLU A 110 -5.56 7.40 -15.66
N GLN A 111 -4.44 7.39 -14.96
CA GLN A 111 -3.21 8.02 -15.44
C GLN A 111 -2.22 7.04 -16.03
N ARG A 112 -2.28 5.76 -15.67
CA ARG A 112 -1.31 4.77 -16.10
C ARG A 112 -1.92 3.57 -16.80
N GLY A 113 -3.23 3.56 -17.00
CA GLY A 113 -3.92 2.56 -17.81
C GLY A 113 -4.03 1.18 -17.17
N ALA A 114 -3.95 1.07 -15.86
CA ALA A 114 -4.11 -0.21 -15.20
C ALA A 114 -5.50 -0.78 -15.42
N THR A 115 -5.58 -2.05 -15.77
CA THR A 115 -6.85 -2.75 -15.99
C THR A 115 -7.35 -3.44 -14.74
N HIS A 116 -6.46 -3.77 -13.84
CA HIS A 116 -6.79 -4.39 -12.56
C HIS A 116 -5.66 -4.13 -11.57
N PHE A 117 -5.95 -4.35 -10.29
CA PHE A 117 -5.02 -4.10 -9.20
C PHE A 117 -4.70 -5.41 -8.50
N ARG A 118 -3.45 -5.59 -8.13
CA ARG A 118 -2.98 -6.81 -7.47
C ARG A 118 -2.25 -6.47 -6.19
N LEU A 119 -2.60 -7.20 -5.13
CA LEU A 119 -1.96 -7.08 -3.82
C LEU A 119 -1.45 -8.44 -3.38
N HIS A 120 -0.38 -8.43 -2.61
CA HIS A 120 0.10 -9.62 -1.92
C HIS A 120 0.12 -9.33 -0.43
N THR A 121 -0.29 -10.30 0.37
CA THR A 121 -0.15 -10.20 1.83
C THR A 121 0.11 -11.58 2.40
N GLY A 122 0.79 -11.64 3.56
CA GLY A 122 1.04 -12.90 4.22
C GLY A 122 -0.26 -13.55 4.70
N HIS A 123 -0.30 -14.86 4.67
CA HIS A 123 -1.51 -15.61 5.01
C HIS A 123 -2.01 -15.39 6.45
N ARG A 124 -1.14 -14.88 7.33
CA ARG A 124 -1.48 -14.61 8.74
C ARG A 124 -1.82 -13.15 9.01
N SER A 125 -1.78 -12.32 8.00
CA SER A 125 -2.06 -10.88 8.11
C SER A 125 -3.56 -10.63 8.00
N GLU A 126 -4.31 -11.06 9.02
CA GLU A 126 -5.77 -11.04 9.00
C GLU A 126 -6.37 -9.64 8.84
N GLY A 127 -5.76 -8.64 9.47
CA GLY A 127 -6.23 -7.26 9.34
C GLY A 127 -6.15 -6.75 7.92
N ASN A 128 -5.04 -7.04 7.23
CA ASN A 128 -4.88 -6.68 5.82
C ASN A 128 -5.89 -7.40 4.95
N LEU A 129 -6.07 -8.70 5.16
CA LEU A 129 -7.03 -9.49 4.39
C LEU A 129 -8.45 -8.94 4.54
N ARG A 130 -8.86 -8.58 5.76
CA ARG A 130 -10.17 -7.98 5.99
C ARG A 130 -10.32 -6.65 5.26
N LEU A 131 -9.31 -5.79 5.34
CA LEU A 131 -9.33 -4.50 4.66
C LEU A 131 -9.50 -4.69 3.15
N TYR A 132 -8.65 -5.53 2.55
CA TYR A 132 -8.66 -5.70 1.11
C TYR A 132 -9.98 -6.28 0.60
N ARG A 133 -10.52 -7.29 1.29
CA ARG A 133 -11.82 -7.86 0.93
C ARG A 133 -12.95 -6.85 1.06
N ARG A 134 -12.91 -6.04 2.11
CA ARG A 134 -13.92 -5.01 2.33
C ARG A 134 -13.95 -3.96 1.22
N VAL A 135 -12.79 -3.65 0.64
CA VAL A 135 -12.70 -2.67 -0.44
C VAL A 135 -12.79 -3.31 -1.84
N GLY A 136 -13.14 -4.58 -1.92
CA GLY A 136 -13.49 -5.23 -3.18
C GLY A 136 -12.48 -6.18 -3.78
N TYR A 137 -11.39 -6.46 -3.09
CA TYR A 137 -10.41 -7.44 -3.58
C TYR A 137 -10.86 -8.87 -3.30
N GLU A 138 -10.53 -9.75 -4.23
CA GLU A 138 -10.81 -11.18 -4.13
C GLU A 138 -9.51 -11.97 -4.19
N THR A 139 -9.46 -13.06 -3.43
CA THR A 139 -8.30 -13.96 -3.48
C THR A 139 -8.29 -14.69 -4.80
N VAL A 140 -7.19 -14.60 -5.53
CA VAL A 140 -7.01 -15.26 -6.83
C VAL A 140 -5.93 -16.32 -6.83
N GLY A 141 -5.12 -16.39 -5.79
CA GLY A 141 -4.07 -17.39 -5.73
C GLY A 141 -3.24 -17.31 -4.47
N ARG A 142 -2.24 -18.16 -4.43
CA ARG A 142 -1.26 -18.23 -3.34
C ARG A 142 0.12 -18.42 -3.93
N SER A 143 1.14 -17.94 -3.24
CA SER A 143 2.53 -18.17 -3.61
C SER A 143 3.37 -18.28 -2.35
N THR A 144 4.59 -18.80 -2.50
CA THR A 144 5.53 -18.86 -1.39
C THR A 144 6.63 -17.85 -1.66
N GLY A 145 6.85 -16.93 -0.72
CA GLY A 145 7.94 -15.97 -0.81
C GLY A 145 9.30 -16.66 -0.64
N ALA A 146 10.36 -15.91 -0.97
CA ALA A 146 11.73 -16.42 -0.86
C ALA A 146 12.10 -16.82 0.58
N ASP A 147 11.43 -16.23 1.55
CA ASP A 147 11.62 -16.51 2.98
C ASP A 147 10.78 -17.70 3.48
N GLY A 148 10.05 -18.36 2.60
CA GLY A 148 9.15 -19.47 2.96
C GLY A 148 7.79 -19.05 3.47
N VAL A 149 7.50 -17.77 3.53
CA VAL A 149 6.19 -17.27 3.97
C VAL A 149 5.17 -17.47 2.86
N GLU A 150 4.01 -18.04 3.20
CA GLU A 150 2.93 -18.20 2.26
C GLU A 150 2.21 -16.86 2.06
N LEU A 151 2.08 -16.45 0.80
CA LEU A 151 1.44 -15.20 0.42
C LEU A 151 0.08 -15.47 -0.21
N ILE A 152 -0.88 -14.62 0.10
CA ILE A 152 -2.19 -14.59 -0.55
C ILE A 152 -2.14 -13.51 -1.62
N ILE A 153 -2.59 -13.86 -2.83
CA ILE A 153 -2.66 -12.93 -3.95
C ILE A 153 -4.11 -12.49 -4.12
N LEU A 154 -4.34 -11.18 -4.14
CA LEU A 154 -5.68 -10.63 -4.28
C LEU A 154 -5.72 -9.69 -5.48
N GLU A 155 -6.87 -9.65 -6.16
CA GLU A 155 -7.06 -8.77 -7.31
C GLU A 155 -8.42 -8.09 -7.28
N LYS A 156 -8.48 -6.95 -7.96
CA LYS A 156 -9.69 -6.16 -8.12
C LYS A 156 -9.63 -5.49 -9.50
N ARG A 157 -10.74 -5.51 -10.23
CA ARG A 157 -10.81 -4.87 -11.55
C ARG A 157 -10.96 -3.36 -11.44
N ALA A 158 -10.29 -2.65 -12.35
CA ALA A 158 -10.32 -1.20 -12.38
C ALA A 158 -11.67 -0.64 -12.84
N GLY A 159 -12.39 -1.36 -13.70
CA GLY A 159 -13.64 -0.90 -14.30
C GLY A 159 -14.77 -0.61 -13.31
N THR A 160 -14.62 -1.02 -12.06
CA THR A 160 -15.63 -0.79 -11.02
C THR A 160 -15.87 0.69 -10.71
N TYR A 161 -14.94 1.57 -11.09
CA TYR A 161 -15.05 2.99 -10.80
C TYR A 161 -15.76 3.78 -11.90
N ALA A 162 -15.68 3.30 -13.13
CA ALA A 162 -16.22 4.00 -14.28
C ALA A 162 -17.74 4.08 -14.25
N THR A 163 -18.38 3.22 -13.49
CA THR A 163 -19.85 3.12 -13.43
C THR A 163 -20.48 4.02 -12.39
N THR A 164 -19.70 4.74 -11.61
CA THR A 164 -20.21 5.60 -10.53
C THR A 164 -20.27 7.07 -10.91
N ALA A 165 -19.97 7.36 -12.15
CA ALA A 165 -20.00 8.74 -12.66
C ALA A 165 -21.44 9.25 -12.77
#